data_81a61e7d2abe27cff162cb53d145c0be
#
_entry.id   81a61e7d2abe27cff162cb53d145c0be
#
_cell.length_a   1.000
_cell.length_b   1.000
_cell.length_c   1.000
_cell.angle_alpha   90.00
_cell.angle_beta   90.00
_cell.angle_gamma   90.00
#
_symmetry.space_group_name_H-M   'P 1'
#
loop_
_entity.id
_entity.type
_entity.pdbx_description
1 polymer ?
#
loop_
_entity_poly.entity_id
_entity_poly.type
_entity_poly.pdbx_seq_one_letter_code
_entity_poly.pdbx_strand_id
1 'polypeptide(L)' 'MKRGWEGRIVKGNRNNQTISGVITKSKRHYCDNNEVEIILAEVLFQKEGFNRAIYAFAGDEFHIIKECREAPAGLEFA' A
#
# COMPACT_ATOMS: atom_id res chain seq x y z
N MET A 1 -18.18 -10.17 5.06
CA MET A 1 -17.75 -9.02 5.86
C MET A 1 -16.43 -8.46 5.37
N LYS A 2 -16.40 -7.18 5.21
CA LYS A 2 -15.21 -6.54 4.75
C LYS A 2 -14.16 -6.42 5.81
N ARG A 3 -12.94 -6.57 5.44
CA ARG A 3 -11.86 -6.39 6.36
C ARG A 3 -11.15 -5.13 6.05
N GLY A 4 -11.25 -4.33 6.88
CA GLY A 4 -10.70 -3.17 7.15
C GLY A 4 -9.96 -2.27 6.23
N TRP A 5 -9.39 -2.69 5.22
CA TRP A 5 -8.44 -1.83 4.52
C TRP A 5 -8.95 -1.32 3.18
N GLU A 6 -9.84 -2.08 2.54
CA GLU A 6 -10.37 -1.65 1.25
C GLU A 6 -11.12 -0.34 1.39
N GLY A 7 -10.84 0.57 0.49
CA GLY A 7 -11.45 1.88 0.50
C GLY A 7 -10.70 2.92 1.30
N ARG A 8 -9.69 2.52 2.08
CA ARG A 8 -8.91 3.50 2.83
C ARG A 8 -8.00 4.26 1.88
N ILE A 9 -7.77 5.50 2.24
CA ILE A 9 -6.91 6.37 1.45
C ILE A 9 -5.52 6.37 2.06
N VAL A 10 -4.52 6.28 1.19
CA VAL A 10 -3.13 6.43 1.60
C VAL A 10 -2.54 7.59 0.82
N LYS A 11 -1.47 8.14 1.31
CA LYS A 11 -0.79 9.21 0.59
C LYS A 11 0.70 9.04 0.77
N GLY A 12 1.45 9.44 -0.23
CA GLY A 12 2.88 9.40 -0.20
C GLY A 12 3.44 10.57 -0.97
N ASN A 13 4.75 10.63 -1.04
CA ASN A 13 5.42 11.75 -1.68
C ASN A 13 6.27 11.30 -2.84
N ARG A 14 6.23 12.08 -3.89
CA ARG A 14 7.09 11.88 -5.03
C ARG A 14 7.45 13.24 -5.60
N ASN A 15 8.75 13.55 -5.62
CA ASN A 15 9.21 14.84 -6.14
C ASN A 15 8.50 16.01 -5.48
N ASN A 16 8.41 15.98 -4.16
CA ASN A 16 7.79 17.04 -3.37
C ASN A 16 6.30 17.20 -3.63
N GLN A 17 5.68 16.20 -4.24
CA GLN A 17 4.25 16.22 -4.44
C GLN A 17 3.62 15.11 -3.62
N THR A 18 2.47 15.41 -3.06
CA THR A 18 1.70 14.41 -2.36
C THR A 18 0.81 13.68 -3.35
N ILE A 19 0.92 12.37 -3.37
CA ILE A 19 0.14 11.55 -4.29
C ILE A 19 -0.72 10.62 -3.45
N SER A 20 -1.99 10.59 -3.77
CA SER A 20 -2.96 9.78 -3.04
C SER A 20 -3.30 8.52 -3.80
N GLY A 21 -3.65 7.50 -3.06
CA GLY A 21 -4.14 6.27 -3.64
C GLY A 21 -5.20 5.67 -2.76
N VAL A 22 -5.92 4.73 -3.29
CA VAL A 22 -6.95 4.04 -2.54
C VAL A 22 -6.63 2.55 -2.55
N ILE A 23 -6.80 1.92 -1.39
CA ILE A 23 -6.59 0.49 -1.28
C ILE A 23 -7.80 -0.20 -1.88
N THR A 24 -7.56 -0.99 -2.92
CA THR A 24 -8.63 -1.69 -3.60
C THR A 24 -8.78 -3.11 -3.14
N LYS A 25 -7.71 -3.71 -2.64
CA LYS A 25 -7.74 -5.08 -2.13
C LYS A 25 -6.73 -5.21 -1.01
N SER A 26 -7.04 -6.04 -0.05
CA SER A 26 -6.07 -6.34 0.99
C SER A 26 -6.34 -7.73 1.53
N LYS A 27 -5.30 -8.37 2.03
CA LYS A 27 -5.44 -9.65 2.69
C LYS A 27 -4.29 -9.83 3.67
N ARG A 28 -4.54 -10.63 4.67
CA ARG A 28 -3.53 -10.97 5.66
C ARG A 28 -2.77 -12.19 5.21
N HIS A 29 -1.50 -12.19 5.55
CA HIS A 29 -0.64 -13.32 5.27
C HIS A 29 0.23 -13.55 6.49
N TYR A 30 0.27 -14.78 6.99
CA TYR A 30 1.08 -15.10 8.14
C TYR A 30 2.30 -15.87 7.68
N CYS A 31 3.45 -15.47 8.20
CA CYS A 31 4.68 -16.16 7.91
C CYS A 31 4.85 -17.27 8.93
N ASP A 32 4.95 -18.48 8.45
CA ASP A 32 4.91 -19.65 9.30
C ASP A 32 5.89 -19.66 10.44
N ASN A 33 7.10 -19.24 10.17
CA ASN A 33 8.16 -19.42 11.16
C ASN A 33 8.24 -18.31 12.19
N ASN A 34 7.70 -17.18 11.89
CA ASN A 34 7.89 -16.01 12.74
C ASN A 34 6.61 -15.47 13.31
N GLU A 35 5.49 -16.04 12.93
CA GLU A 35 4.21 -15.54 13.38
C GLU A 35 4.02 -14.07 13.13
N VAL A 36 4.61 -13.60 12.05
CA VAL A 36 4.48 -12.21 11.68
C VAL A 36 3.33 -12.07 10.73
N GLU A 37 2.45 -11.15 11.03
CA GLU A 37 1.35 -10.84 10.15
C GLU A 37 1.77 -9.77 9.17
N ILE A 38 1.53 -10.03 7.92
CA ILE A 38 1.81 -9.08 6.86
C ILE A 38 0.49 -8.81 6.15
N ILE A 39 0.23 -7.54 5.91
CA ILE A 39 -0.95 -7.17 5.14
C ILE A 39 -0.47 -6.85 3.73
N LEU A 40 -0.99 -7.59 2.77
CA LEU A 40 -0.70 -7.30 1.37
C LEU A 40 -1.84 -6.44 0.85
N ALA A 41 -1.51 -5.33 0.27
CA ALA A 41 -2.53 -4.42 -0.20
C ALA A 41 -2.22 -3.92 -1.61
N GLU A 42 -3.24 -3.91 -2.44
CA GLU A 42 -3.14 -3.30 -3.75
C GLU A 42 -3.60 -1.86 -3.61
N VAL A 43 -2.77 -0.95 -4.05
CA VAL A 43 -3.08 0.48 -3.99
C VAL A 43 -3.17 1.02 -5.40
N LEU A 44 -4.28 1.65 -5.71
CA LEU A 44 -4.50 2.27 -6.99
C LEU A 44 -4.30 3.77 -6.82
N PHE A 45 -3.31 4.30 -7.51
CA PHE A 45 -3.00 5.71 -7.40
C PHE A 45 -3.82 6.52 -8.38
N GLN A 46 -4.13 7.73 -8.00
CA GLN A 46 -5.02 8.59 -8.77
C GLN A 46 -4.27 9.46 -9.76
N LYS A 47 -2.96 9.48 -9.67
CA LYS A 47 -2.18 10.33 -10.54
C LYS A 47 -1.73 9.56 -11.77
N GLU A 48 -1.85 10.21 -12.91
CA GLU A 48 -1.43 9.62 -14.17
C GLU A 48 0.06 9.25 -14.11
N GLY A 49 0.40 8.10 -14.64
CA GLY A 49 1.78 7.61 -14.57
C GLY A 49 2.02 6.70 -13.38
N PHE A 50 1.13 6.73 -12.41
CA PHE A 50 1.17 5.82 -11.29
C PHE A 50 -0.02 4.89 -11.44
N ASN A 51 0.23 3.64 -11.67
CA ASN A 51 -0.88 2.72 -11.82
C ASN A 51 -1.21 2.15 -10.46
N ARG A 52 -0.90 0.92 -10.27
CA ARG A 52 -1.14 0.31 -8.98
C ARG A 52 0.14 -0.34 -8.52
N ALA A 53 0.27 -0.47 -7.25
CA ALA A 53 1.41 -1.14 -6.66
C ALA A 53 0.91 -2.05 -5.57
N ILE A 54 1.66 -3.08 -5.30
CA ILE A 54 1.34 -3.99 -4.22
C ILE A 54 2.33 -3.74 -3.11
N TYR A 55 1.80 -3.45 -1.96
CA TYR A 55 2.58 -3.15 -0.79
C TYR A 55 2.40 -4.23 0.25
N ALA A 56 3.44 -4.47 1.01
CA ALA A 56 3.34 -5.28 2.21
C ALA A 56 3.48 -4.35 3.39
N PHE A 57 2.65 -4.55 4.38
CA PHE A 57 2.74 -3.80 5.61
C PHE A 57 3.19 -4.75 6.69
N ALA A 58 4.27 -4.39 7.36
CA ALA A 58 4.71 -5.13 8.53
C ALA A 58 4.84 -4.09 9.63
N GLY A 59 4.01 -4.21 10.64
CA GLY A 59 3.93 -3.16 11.61
C GLY A 59 3.31 -1.93 10.99
N ASP A 60 4.00 -0.81 11.04
CA ASP A 60 3.47 0.45 10.53
C ASP A 60 4.14 0.89 9.24
N GLU A 61 4.88 0.01 8.61
CA GLU A 61 5.65 0.42 7.46
C GLU A 61 5.13 -0.19 6.18
N PHE A 62 5.17 0.60 5.12
CA PHE A 62 4.82 0.14 3.80
C PHE A 62 6.08 -0.23 3.04
N HIS A 63 6.09 -1.42 2.49
CA HIS A 63 7.20 -1.90 1.66
C HIS A 63 6.65 -2.28 0.30
N ILE A 64 7.23 -1.72 -0.74
CA ILE A 64 6.78 -2.04 -2.09
C ILE A 64 7.30 -3.42 -2.47
N ILE A 65 6.39 -4.32 -2.82
CA ILE A 65 6.75 -5.65 -3.27
C ILE A 65 6.76 -5.69 -4.78
N LYS A 66 5.74 -5.11 -5.36
CA LYS A 66 5.60 -5.12 -6.79
C LYS A 66 5.11 -3.74 -7.17
N GLU A 67 5.96 -2.98 -7.77
CA GLU A 67 5.67 -1.58 -7.93
C GLU A 67 5.17 -1.21 -9.30
N CYS A 68 4.55 -0.08 -9.36
CA CYS A 68 4.29 0.61 -10.60
C CYS A 68 5.47 1.56 -10.82
N ARG A 69 5.42 2.30 -11.89
CA ARG A 69 6.46 3.25 -12.20
C ARG A 69 6.54 4.31 -11.12
N GLU A 70 7.71 4.45 -10.53
CA GLU A 70 8.01 5.52 -9.60
C GLU A 70 6.96 5.68 -8.50
N ALA A 71 6.66 4.59 -7.85
CA ALA A 71 5.68 4.63 -6.78
C ALA A 71 6.08 5.65 -5.71
N PRO A 72 5.11 6.30 -5.09
CA PRO A 72 5.40 7.26 -4.05
C PRO A 72 6.10 6.64 -2.86
N ALA A 73 6.91 7.42 -2.19
CA ALA A 73 7.60 6.99 -0.99
C ALA A 73 6.88 7.52 0.24
N GLY A 74 7.21 6.95 1.38
CA GLY A 74 6.67 7.43 2.64
C GLY A 74 5.16 7.32 2.75
N LEU A 75 4.62 6.20 2.30
CA LEU A 75 3.18 6.03 2.37
C LEU A 75 2.69 5.97 3.80
N GLU A 76 1.55 6.59 4.01
CA GLU A 76 0.88 6.50 5.29
C GLU A 76 -0.62 6.66 5.05
N PHE A 77 -1.40 6.24 6.02
CA PHE A 77 -2.83 6.40 5.90
C PHE A 77 -3.21 7.86 6.06
N ALA A 78 -4.11 8.26 5.24
CA ALA A 78 -4.60 9.62 5.29
C ALA A 78 -5.60 9.79 6.44
#